data_e0320ad16152cc66263e9cb46184d723
#
_entry.id   e0320ad16152cc66263e9cb46184d723
#
_cell.length_a   1.000
_cell.length_b   1.000
_cell.length_c   1.000
_cell.angle_alpha   90.00
_cell.angle_beta   90.00
_cell.angle_gamma   90.00
#
_symmetry.space_group_name_H-M   'P 1'
#
loop_
_entity.id
_entity.type
_entity.pdbx_description
1 polymer ?
#
loop_
_entity_poly.entity_id
_entity_poly.type
_entity_poly.pdbx_seq_one_letter_code
_entity_poly.pdbx_strand_id
1 'polypeptide(L)'
;MSLALIIKHKTQPGKRDEVRSIWEKHMAAAVSSHEGHTAYFYCFDNADPDTIYAFQQYASVDASRNFLQTSSYADYLKEVEPLLAGPPEVTSLTPVWSKG
;
A
#
# COMPACT_ATOMS: atom_id res chain seq x y z
N MET A 1 -8.31 15.93 -9.49
CA MET A 1 -8.22 14.74 -10.33
C MET A 1 -7.71 13.59 -9.47
N SER A 2 -8.43 12.47 -9.45
CA SER A 2 -8.06 11.34 -8.61
C SER A 2 -6.96 10.49 -9.25
N LEU A 3 -6.27 9.74 -8.40
CA LEU A 3 -5.18 8.85 -8.80
C LEU A 3 -5.37 7.53 -8.06
N ALA A 4 -5.18 6.43 -8.75
CA ALA A 4 -5.17 5.12 -8.10
C ALA A 4 -3.80 4.46 -8.28
N LEU A 5 -3.40 3.67 -7.30
CA LEU A 5 -2.17 2.89 -7.35
C LEU A 5 -2.49 1.44 -7.01
N ILE A 6 -1.83 0.53 -7.71
CA ILE A 6 -1.76 -0.86 -7.28
C ILE A 6 -0.29 -1.14 -6.97
N ILE A 7 -0.03 -1.55 -5.73
CA ILE A 7 1.31 -1.88 -5.28
C ILE A 7 1.36 -3.38 -5.02
N LYS A 8 2.29 -4.07 -5.70
CA LYS A 8 2.52 -5.49 -5.49
C LYS A 8 3.79 -5.68 -4.68
N HIS A 9 3.68 -6.37 -3.55
CA HIS A 9 4.80 -6.78 -2.73
C HIS A 9 4.98 -8.29 -2.83
N LYS A 10 6.18 -8.74 -3.15
CA LYS A 10 6.57 -10.14 -3.03
C LYS A 10 7.41 -10.26 -1.77
N THR A 11 6.96 -11.08 -0.82
CA THR A 11 7.70 -11.27 0.44
C THR A 11 8.67 -12.44 0.33
N GLN A 12 9.61 -12.51 1.27
CA GLN A 12 10.37 -13.72 1.49
C GLN A 12 9.41 -14.86 1.85
N PRO A 13 9.75 -16.12 1.54
CA PRO A 13 8.84 -17.23 1.80
C PRO A 13 8.35 -17.28 3.25
N GLY A 14 7.04 -17.34 3.41
CA GLY A 14 6.40 -17.44 4.72
C GLY A 14 6.33 -16.15 5.53
N LYS A 15 6.69 -15.01 4.95
CA LYS A 15 6.74 -13.74 5.67
C LYS A 15 5.55 -12.81 5.43
N ARG A 16 4.57 -13.25 4.66
CA ARG A 16 3.41 -12.39 4.32
C ARG A 16 2.64 -11.90 5.55
N ASP A 17 2.39 -12.78 6.52
CA ASP A 17 1.67 -12.37 7.73
C ASP A 17 2.47 -11.39 8.58
N GLU A 18 3.80 -11.55 8.62
CA GLU A 18 4.67 -10.64 9.35
C GLU A 18 4.67 -9.24 8.70
N VAL A 19 4.74 -9.19 7.37
CA VAL A 19 4.64 -7.93 6.62
C VAL A 19 3.30 -7.24 6.90
N ARG A 20 2.20 -8.01 6.91
CA ARG A 20 0.89 -7.48 7.25
C ARG A 20 0.85 -6.88 8.65
N SER A 21 1.45 -7.56 9.63
CA SER A 21 1.48 -7.05 11.00
C SER A 21 2.22 -5.73 11.11
N ILE A 22 3.31 -5.58 10.37
CA ILE A 22 4.06 -4.33 10.31
C ILE A 22 3.23 -3.23 9.63
N TRP A 23 2.52 -3.58 8.55
CA TRP A 23 1.62 -2.65 7.87
C TRP A 23 0.54 -2.14 8.83
N GLU A 24 -0.10 -3.05 9.57
CA GLU A 24 -1.13 -2.68 10.54
C GLU A 24 -0.57 -1.75 11.62
N LYS A 25 0.64 -2.00 12.07
CA LYS A 25 1.30 -1.21 13.11
C LYS A 25 1.55 0.25 12.66
N HIS A 26 2.05 0.45 11.44
CA HIS A 26 2.48 1.77 10.98
C HIS A 26 1.49 2.47 10.07
N MET A 27 0.74 1.72 9.29
CA MET A 27 -0.01 2.27 8.16
C MET A 27 -1.51 2.33 8.36
N ALA A 28 -2.11 1.37 9.07
CA ALA A 28 -3.57 1.31 9.17
C ALA A 28 -4.18 2.59 9.71
N ALA A 29 -3.65 3.11 10.82
CA ALA A 29 -4.15 4.35 11.40
C ALA A 29 -3.83 5.56 10.52
N ALA A 30 -2.63 5.59 9.93
CA ALA A 30 -2.22 6.69 9.06
C ALA A 30 -3.10 6.79 7.82
N VAL A 31 -3.42 5.66 7.20
CA VAL A 31 -4.33 5.62 6.04
C VAL A 31 -5.74 6.03 6.46
N SER A 32 -6.23 5.49 7.57
CA SER A 32 -7.59 5.77 8.05
C SER A 32 -7.80 7.24 8.35
N SER A 33 -6.79 7.93 8.84
CA SER A 33 -6.88 9.36 9.19
C SER A 33 -6.47 10.28 8.04
N HIS A 34 -5.93 9.76 6.95
CA HIS A 34 -5.49 10.58 5.82
C HIS A 34 -6.65 10.89 4.89
N GLU A 35 -7.11 12.14 4.92
CA GLU A 35 -8.26 12.58 4.11
C GLU A 35 -8.01 12.45 2.61
N GLY A 36 -6.76 12.47 2.18
CA GLY A 36 -6.41 12.31 0.77
C GLY A 36 -6.61 10.90 0.22
N HIS A 37 -6.71 9.89 1.10
CA HIS A 37 -7.08 8.54 0.67
C HIS A 37 -8.60 8.43 0.56
N THR A 38 -9.09 8.12 -0.64
CA THR A 38 -10.53 7.91 -0.87
C THR A 38 -10.91 6.44 -0.85
N ALA A 39 -9.94 5.54 -1.02
CA ALA A 39 -10.14 4.10 -0.90
C ALA A 39 -8.80 3.43 -0.62
N TYR A 40 -8.85 2.30 0.09
CA TYR A 40 -7.66 1.48 0.33
C TYR A 40 -8.10 0.04 0.58
N PHE A 41 -7.50 -0.90 -0.14
CA PHE A 41 -7.72 -2.33 0.04
C PHE A 41 -6.36 -3.02 0.15
N TYR A 42 -6.13 -3.67 1.29
CA TYR A 42 -4.92 -4.46 1.52
C TYR A 42 -5.29 -5.92 1.34
N CYS A 43 -4.74 -6.55 0.30
CA CYS A 43 -5.22 -7.84 -0.17
C CYS A 43 -4.11 -8.87 -0.23
N PHE A 44 -4.44 -10.10 0.11
CA PHE A 44 -3.57 -11.25 -0.10
C PHE A 44 -3.93 -11.89 -1.43
N ASP A 45 -2.90 -12.25 -2.20
CA ASP A 45 -3.10 -13.02 -3.43
C ASP A 45 -3.60 -14.41 -3.05
N ASN A 46 -4.69 -14.86 -3.68
CA ASN A 46 -5.28 -16.16 -3.38
C ASN A 46 -4.49 -17.34 -3.96
N ALA A 47 -3.64 -17.09 -4.96
CA ALA A 47 -2.87 -18.12 -5.61
C ALA A 47 -1.42 -18.19 -5.12
N ASP A 48 -0.83 -17.04 -4.74
CA ASP A 48 0.57 -16.96 -4.30
C ASP A 48 0.62 -16.58 -2.82
N PRO A 49 1.08 -17.49 -1.94
CA PRO A 49 1.09 -17.25 -0.49
C PRO A 49 2.06 -16.16 -0.04
N ASP A 50 2.94 -15.70 -0.92
CA ASP A 50 3.96 -14.71 -0.59
C ASP A 50 3.72 -13.35 -1.27
N THR A 51 2.53 -13.13 -1.83
CA THR A 51 2.22 -11.90 -2.56
C THR A 51 1.10 -11.12 -1.89
N ILE A 52 1.30 -9.80 -1.81
CA ILE A 52 0.36 -8.83 -1.27
C ILE A 52 0.08 -7.80 -2.35
N TYR A 53 -1.19 -7.41 -2.51
CA TYR A 53 -1.59 -6.29 -3.36
C TYR A 53 -2.23 -5.23 -2.50
N ALA A 54 -1.77 -3.99 -2.64
CA ALA A 54 -2.41 -2.85 -2.00
C ALA A 54 -3.00 -1.97 -3.10
N PHE A 55 -4.33 -1.95 -3.19
CA PHE A 55 -5.04 -1.02 -4.06
C PHE A 55 -5.38 0.21 -3.25
N GLN A 56 -5.05 1.39 -3.76
CA GLN A 56 -5.37 2.62 -3.07
C GLN A 56 -5.76 3.71 -4.06
N GLN A 57 -6.67 4.57 -3.63
CA GLN A 57 -7.11 5.71 -4.41
C GLN A 57 -6.89 6.98 -3.60
N TYR A 58 -6.33 7.98 -4.25
CA TYR A 58 -6.10 9.30 -3.68
C TYR A 58 -6.99 10.33 -4.36
N ALA A 59 -7.38 11.35 -3.61
CA ALA A 59 -8.16 12.46 -4.15
C ALA A 59 -7.39 13.24 -5.21
N SER A 60 -6.05 13.28 -5.11
CA SER A 60 -5.18 14.02 -6.02
C SER A 60 -3.77 13.45 -6.02
N VAL A 61 -2.98 13.86 -7.01
CA VAL A 61 -1.55 13.50 -7.06
C VAL A 61 -0.81 14.09 -5.86
N ASP A 62 -1.16 15.33 -5.47
CA ASP A 62 -0.53 15.98 -4.32
C ASP A 62 -0.81 15.20 -3.03
N ALA A 63 -2.02 14.67 -2.85
CA ALA A 63 -2.35 13.86 -1.70
C ALA A 63 -1.46 12.62 -1.62
N SER A 64 -1.17 11.97 -2.75
CA SER A 64 -0.29 10.81 -2.78
C SER A 64 1.14 11.19 -2.39
N ARG A 65 1.63 12.30 -2.91
CA ARG A 65 2.98 12.78 -2.58
C ARG A 65 3.10 13.11 -1.09
N ASN A 66 2.09 13.76 -0.54
CA ASN A 66 2.08 14.13 0.87
C ASN A 66 2.12 12.89 1.76
N PHE A 67 1.35 11.86 1.43
CA PHE A 67 1.32 10.63 2.21
C PHE A 67 2.69 9.92 2.19
N LEU A 68 3.36 9.88 1.04
CA LEU A 68 4.65 9.21 0.90
C LEU A 68 5.77 9.94 1.65
N GLN A 69 5.54 11.15 2.14
CA GLN A 69 6.49 11.91 2.94
C GLN A 69 6.24 11.78 4.45
N THR A 70 5.24 11.01 4.86
CA THR A 70 4.94 10.85 6.29
C THR A 70 5.96 9.94 6.97
N SER A 71 6.14 10.15 8.29
CA SER A 71 7.02 9.29 9.08
C SER A 71 6.48 7.87 9.18
N SER A 72 5.16 7.70 9.19
CA SER A 72 4.52 6.38 9.20
C SER A 72 4.94 5.55 8.00
N TYR A 73 4.95 6.15 6.82
CA TYR A 73 5.36 5.47 5.59
C TYR A 73 6.84 5.11 5.62
N ALA A 74 7.69 6.05 6.07
CA ALA A 74 9.14 5.83 6.16
C ALA A 74 9.46 4.69 7.15
N ASP A 75 8.80 4.69 8.31
CA ASP A 75 9.02 3.65 9.34
C ASP A 75 8.55 2.29 8.83
N TYR A 76 7.43 2.26 8.12
CA TYR A 76 6.91 1.04 7.50
C TYR A 76 7.93 0.44 6.52
N LEU A 77 8.41 1.26 5.58
CA LEU A 77 9.38 0.80 4.57
C LEU A 77 10.64 0.24 5.22
N LYS A 78 11.12 0.90 6.25
CA LYS A 78 12.33 0.49 6.95
C LYS A 78 12.20 -0.89 7.60
N GLU A 79 11.03 -1.17 8.20
CA GLU A 79 10.79 -2.46 8.85
C GLU A 79 10.51 -3.59 7.86
N VAL A 80 9.80 -3.31 6.76
CA VAL A 80 9.41 -4.38 5.82
C VAL A 80 10.50 -4.74 4.83
N GLU A 81 11.41 -3.83 4.54
CA GLU A 81 12.44 -4.05 3.51
C GLU A 81 13.16 -5.39 3.61
N PRO A 82 13.65 -5.81 4.80
CA PRO A 82 14.34 -7.11 4.90
C PRO A 82 13.41 -8.31 4.71
N LEU A 83 12.09 -8.12 4.78
CA LEU A 83 11.13 -9.20 4.61
C LEU A 83 10.60 -9.31 3.18
N LEU A 84 10.99 -8.40 2.30
CA LEU A 84 10.56 -8.42 0.90
C LEU A 84 11.58 -9.16 0.05
N ALA A 85 11.09 -9.87 -0.98
CA ALA A 85 11.94 -10.59 -1.92
C ALA A 85 12.54 -9.66 -2.98
N GLY A 86 12.01 -8.46 -3.11
CA GLY A 86 12.49 -7.47 -4.06
C GLY A 86 11.74 -6.16 -3.89
N PRO A 87 12.05 -5.14 -4.71
CA PRO A 87 11.35 -3.86 -4.61
C PRO A 87 9.88 -4.00 -4.98
N PRO A 88 8.99 -3.19 -4.37
CA PRO A 88 7.58 -3.20 -4.73
C PRO A 88 7.38 -2.80 -6.19
N GLU A 89 6.39 -3.42 -6.84
CA GLU A 89 5.99 -3.03 -8.19
C GLU A 89 4.79 -2.08 -8.06
N VAL A 90 4.95 -0.85 -8.55
CA VAL A 90 3.92 0.18 -8.45
C VAL A 90 3.34 0.44 -9.83
N THR A 91 2.01 0.33 -9.95
CA THR A 91 1.29 0.67 -11.16
C THR A 91 0.39 1.87 -10.87
N SER A 92 0.58 2.95 -11.62
CA SER A 92 -0.23 4.16 -11.50
C SER A 92 -1.40 4.08 -12.48
N LEU A 93 -2.59 4.42 -11.99
CA LEU A 93 -3.84 4.29 -12.74
C LEU A 93 -4.63 5.58 -12.66
N THR A 94 -5.37 5.88 -13.73
CA THR A 94 -6.33 6.98 -13.73
C THR A 94 -7.74 6.39 -13.69
N PRO A 95 -8.49 6.58 -12.58
CA PRO A 95 -9.87 6.12 -12.54
C PRO A 95 -10.72 6.83 -13.58
N VAL A 96 -11.42 6.06 -14.41
CA VAL A 96 -12.31 6.64 -15.45
C VAL A 96 -13.78 6.30 -15.20
N TRP A 97 -14.06 5.39 -14.29
CA TRP A 97 -15.41 5.06 -13.86
C TRP A 97 -15.33 4.39 -12.51
N SER A 98 -16.27 4.70 -11.63
CA SER A 98 -16.38 4.06 -10.32
C SER A 98 -17.84 3.87 -9.96
N LYS A 99 -18.13 2.83 -9.18
CA LYS A 99 -19.44 2.59 -8.61
C LYS A 99 -19.55 3.42 -7.32
N GLY A 100 -20.60 4.15 -7.21
CA GLY A 100 -20.86 4.99 -6.03
C GLY A 100 -20.39 6.42 -6.23
#